data_03af7e75fb47c6759deff9698d893f3b
#
_entry.id   03af7e75fb47c6759deff9698d893f3b
#
_cell.length_a   1.000
_cell.length_b   1.000
_cell.length_c   1.000
_cell.angle_alpha   90.00
_cell.angle_beta   90.00
_cell.angle_gamma   90.00
#
_symmetry.space_group_name_H-M   'P 1'
#
loop_
_entity.id
_entity.type
_entity.pdbx_description
1 polymer ?
#
loop_
_entity_poly.entity_id
_entity_poly.type
_entity_poly.pdbx_seq_one_letter_code
_entity_poly.pdbx_strand_id
1 'polypeptide(L)'
;MCIRDSFKDRRDLLDAVLETWKDGRIRDIQKQTRAVPGEELPRAYHVIEVYSANRNRKGMLIEIAMRDWARRDALAATVVEEVDAARLEFGRKGFEARGMPPLEASSRSLLLYAYVFGLSLMSCGRFDADMDEMKRWIADRIAR
;
A
#
# COMPACT_ATOMS: atom_id res chain seq x y z
N MET A 1 12.48 -25.18 -19.26
CA MET A 1 11.08 -24.87 -19.63
C MET A 1 11.07 -23.52 -20.33
N CYS A 2 10.61 -23.48 -21.54
CA CYS A 2 10.49 -22.22 -22.27
C CYS A 2 9.23 -21.46 -21.78
N ILE A 3 9.32 -20.15 -21.55
CA ILE A 3 8.16 -19.32 -21.16
C ILE A 3 7.00 -19.48 -22.14
N ARG A 4 7.29 -19.72 -23.42
CA ARG A 4 6.28 -19.97 -24.48
C ARG A 4 5.42 -21.21 -24.22
N ASP A 5 5.90 -22.21 -23.50
CA ASP A 5 5.16 -23.45 -23.23
C ASP A 5 4.20 -23.32 -22.03
N SER A 6 4.37 -22.28 -21.20
CA SER A 6 3.58 -22.04 -19.98
C SER A 6 2.38 -21.08 -20.20
N PHE A 7 2.39 -20.28 -21.27
CA PHE A 7 1.34 -19.28 -21.56
C PHE A 7 0.91 -19.39 -23.04
N LYS A 8 -0.41 -19.28 -23.29
CA LYS A 8 -0.99 -19.37 -24.63
C LYS A 8 -0.58 -18.20 -25.51
N ASP A 9 -0.59 -16.98 -24.92
CA ASP A 9 -0.27 -15.73 -25.59
C ASP A 9 0.23 -14.67 -24.60
N ARG A 10 0.50 -13.48 -25.11
CA ARG A 10 0.94 -12.33 -24.30
C ARG A 10 -0.11 -11.93 -23.26
N ARG A 11 -1.39 -12.00 -23.59
CA ARG A 11 -2.47 -11.64 -22.65
C ARG A 11 -2.53 -12.59 -21.47
N ASP A 12 -2.43 -13.87 -21.72
CA ASP A 12 -2.41 -14.90 -20.68
C ASP A 12 -1.24 -14.69 -19.70
N LEU A 13 -0.05 -14.32 -20.18
CA LEU A 13 1.08 -13.94 -19.36
C LEU A 13 0.80 -12.69 -18.50
N LEU A 14 0.24 -11.64 -19.11
CA LEU A 14 -0.07 -10.40 -18.41
C LEU A 14 -1.13 -10.60 -17.33
N ASP A 15 -2.15 -11.40 -17.59
CA ASP A 15 -3.19 -11.75 -16.61
C ASP A 15 -2.58 -12.52 -15.42
N ALA A 16 -1.66 -13.45 -15.69
CA ALA A 16 -0.94 -14.18 -14.63
C ALA A 16 -0.05 -13.25 -13.78
N VAL A 17 0.58 -12.25 -14.38
CA VAL A 17 1.36 -11.22 -13.65
C VAL A 17 0.45 -10.40 -12.72
N LEU A 18 -0.71 -9.96 -13.21
CA LEU A 18 -1.69 -9.21 -12.42
C LEU A 18 -2.18 -10.02 -11.21
N GLU A 19 -2.58 -11.27 -11.43
CA GLU A 19 -3.05 -12.15 -10.35
C GLU A 19 -1.94 -12.43 -9.33
N THR A 20 -0.73 -12.70 -9.77
CA THR A 20 0.43 -12.93 -8.88
C THR A 20 0.72 -11.71 -8.01
N TRP A 21 0.70 -10.52 -8.58
CA TRP A 21 0.88 -9.28 -7.84
C TRP A 21 -0.24 -9.05 -6.83
N LYS A 22 -1.50 -9.17 -7.26
CA LYS A 22 -2.68 -9.05 -6.40
C LYS A 22 -2.61 -10.00 -5.21
N ASP A 23 -2.40 -11.29 -5.48
CA ASP A 23 -2.34 -12.32 -4.44
C ASP A 23 -1.21 -12.06 -3.43
N GLY A 24 -0.07 -11.58 -3.91
CA GLY A 24 1.04 -11.15 -3.05
C GLY A 24 0.66 -10.00 -2.14
N ARG A 25 0.02 -8.97 -2.66
CA ARG A 25 -0.42 -7.80 -1.88
C ARG A 25 -1.51 -8.16 -0.88
N ILE A 26 -2.52 -8.93 -1.29
CA ILE A 26 -3.60 -9.37 -0.39
C ILE A 26 -3.05 -10.25 0.75
N ARG A 27 -2.11 -11.15 0.46
CA ARG A 27 -1.44 -11.96 1.50
C ARG A 27 -0.67 -11.10 2.49
N ASP A 28 0.04 -10.08 2.02
CA ASP A 28 0.77 -9.17 2.91
C ASP A 28 -0.19 -8.39 3.83
N ILE A 29 -1.32 -7.92 3.30
CA ILE A 29 -2.36 -7.26 4.08
C ILE A 29 -2.94 -8.24 5.12
N GLN A 30 -3.24 -9.47 4.73
CA GLN A 30 -3.78 -10.49 5.64
C GLN A 30 -2.80 -10.88 6.76
N LYS A 31 -1.50 -10.92 6.47
CA LYS A 31 -0.49 -11.15 7.51
C LYS A 31 -0.49 -10.02 8.55
N GLN A 32 -0.66 -8.80 8.11
CA GLN A 32 -0.76 -7.64 8.99
C GLN A 32 -2.05 -7.65 9.83
N THR A 33 -3.14 -8.24 9.35
CA THR A 33 -4.41 -8.34 10.09
C THR A 33 -4.39 -9.38 11.21
N ARG A 34 -3.46 -10.34 11.19
CA ARG A 34 -3.33 -11.38 12.23
C ARG A 34 -2.66 -10.91 13.51
N ALA A 35 -2.41 -9.65 13.65
CA ALA A 35 -1.70 -9.15 14.81
C ALA A 35 -2.57 -9.10 16.06
N VAL A 36 -1.89 -9.13 17.20
CA VAL A 36 -2.46 -9.21 18.54
C VAL A 36 -3.31 -7.98 18.86
N PRO A 37 -4.49 -8.12 19.51
CA PRO A 37 -5.24 -6.97 19.99
C PRO A 37 -4.38 -6.07 20.89
N GLY A 38 -4.46 -4.75 20.67
CA GLY A 38 -3.66 -3.75 21.40
C GLY A 38 -2.42 -3.27 20.64
N GLU A 39 -2.07 -3.88 19.51
CA GLU A 39 -0.92 -3.48 18.67
C GLU A 39 -1.29 -2.61 17.46
N GLU A 40 -2.51 -2.08 17.42
CA GLU A 40 -3.02 -1.30 16.28
C GLU A 40 -2.22 -0.01 16.04
N LEU A 41 -1.82 0.68 17.11
CA LEU A 41 -1.03 1.90 16.99
C LEU A 41 0.40 1.63 16.50
N PRO A 42 1.16 0.68 17.09
CA PRO A 42 2.45 0.29 16.53
C PRO A 42 2.39 -0.11 15.06
N ARG A 43 1.28 -0.74 14.62
CA ARG A 43 1.09 -1.12 13.21
C ARG A 43 0.90 0.06 12.29
N ALA A 44 0.14 1.08 12.69
CA ALA A 44 -0.02 2.28 11.89
C ALA A 44 1.35 2.94 11.64
N TYR A 45 2.20 3.03 12.67
CA TYR A 45 3.57 3.49 12.52
C TYR A 45 4.41 2.56 11.65
N HIS A 46 4.28 1.26 11.82
CA HIS A 46 5.02 0.27 11.01
C HIS A 46 4.66 0.39 9.52
N VAL A 47 3.38 0.54 9.17
CA VAL A 47 2.95 0.76 7.78
C VAL A 47 3.60 2.02 7.22
N ILE A 48 3.56 3.13 7.96
CA ILE A 48 4.19 4.39 7.54
C ILE A 48 5.69 4.19 7.35
N GLU A 49 6.36 3.55 8.28
CA GLU A 49 7.79 3.33 8.25
C GLU A 49 8.23 2.42 7.09
N VAL A 50 7.53 1.30 6.87
CA VAL A 50 7.82 0.36 5.78
C VAL A 50 7.69 1.02 4.41
N TYR A 51 6.63 1.80 4.19
CA TYR A 51 6.42 2.48 2.90
C TYR A 51 7.27 3.73 2.73
N SER A 52 7.63 4.42 3.80
CA SER A 52 8.46 5.62 3.76
C SER A 52 9.97 5.33 3.76
N ALA A 53 10.37 4.12 4.13
CA ALA A 53 11.77 3.73 4.12
C ALA A 53 12.25 3.37 2.72
N ASN A 54 13.45 3.81 2.36
CA ASN A 54 14.15 3.38 1.13
C ASN A 54 14.33 1.84 1.00
N ARG A 55 14.00 1.10 2.04
CA ARG A 55 14.10 -0.37 2.10
C ARG A 55 13.16 -1.09 1.12
N ASN A 56 12.05 -0.47 0.69
CA ASN A 56 11.09 -1.08 -0.22
C ASN A 56 11.05 -0.41 -1.61
N ARG A 57 12.19 0.13 -2.06
CA ARG A 57 12.28 0.81 -3.36
C ARG A 57 11.81 -0.08 -4.52
N LYS A 58 12.17 -1.37 -4.52
CA LYS A 58 11.74 -2.33 -5.55
C LYS A 58 10.22 -2.52 -5.54
N GLY A 59 9.63 -2.71 -4.37
CA GLY A 59 8.17 -2.86 -4.23
C GLY A 59 7.43 -1.61 -4.71
N MET A 60 7.96 -0.43 -4.43
CA MET A 60 7.37 0.82 -4.88
C MET A 60 7.49 1.03 -6.39
N LEU A 61 8.59 0.64 -7.01
CA LEU A 61 8.73 0.69 -8.48
C LEU A 61 7.73 -0.24 -9.17
N ILE A 62 7.49 -1.42 -8.62
CA ILE A 62 6.45 -2.34 -9.10
C ILE A 62 5.06 -1.71 -8.95
N GLU A 63 4.77 -1.11 -7.81
CA GLU A 63 3.51 -0.40 -7.53
C GLU A 63 3.24 0.69 -8.57
N ILE A 64 4.23 1.52 -8.86
CA ILE A 64 4.13 2.57 -9.88
C ILE A 64 3.88 1.98 -11.26
N ALA A 65 4.58 0.91 -11.62
CA ALA A 65 4.39 0.23 -12.91
C ALA A 65 2.99 -0.36 -13.05
N MET A 66 2.44 -0.96 -11.99
CA MET A 66 1.07 -1.47 -11.99
C MET A 66 0.04 -0.36 -12.15
N ARG A 67 0.23 0.78 -11.50
CA ARG A 67 -0.65 1.94 -11.61
C ARG A 67 -0.59 2.59 -12.98
N ASP A 68 0.58 2.68 -13.59
CA ASP A 68 0.72 3.16 -14.98
C ASP A 68 0.05 2.20 -15.96
N TRP A 69 0.18 0.90 -15.78
CA TRP A 69 -0.52 -0.09 -16.59
C TRP A 69 -2.05 0.02 -16.43
N ALA A 70 -2.55 0.20 -15.22
CA ALA A 70 -3.97 0.39 -14.92
C ALA A 70 -4.62 1.58 -15.66
N ARG A 71 -3.83 2.58 -16.02
CA ARG A 71 -4.32 3.73 -16.81
C ARG A 71 -4.71 3.37 -18.25
N ARG A 72 -4.24 2.24 -18.75
CA ARG A 72 -4.36 1.83 -20.15
C ARG A 72 -5.00 0.47 -20.34
N ASP A 73 -5.28 -0.23 -19.27
CA ASP A 73 -5.83 -1.59 -19.30
C ASP A 73 -6.90 -1.74 -18.21
N ALA A 74 -8.13 -2.09 -18.63
CA ALA A 74 -9.28 -2.16 -17.73
C ALA A 74 -9.15 -3.29 -16.69
N LEU A 75 -8.53 -4.42 -17.04
CA LEU A 75 -8.32 -5.51 -16.08
C LEU A 75 -7.27 -5.12 -15.04
N ALA A 76 -6.18 -4.49 -15.46
CA ALA A 76 -5.17 -3.96 -14.54
C ALA A 76 -5.78 -2.90 -13.61
N ALA A 77 -6.66 -2.03 -14.12
CA ALA A 77 -7.38 -1.05 -13.30
C ALA A 77 -8.23 -1.72 -12.21
N THR A 78 -8.99 -2.76 -12.57
CA THR A 78 -9.81 -3.53 -11.62
C THR A 78 -8.94 -4.18 -10.54
N VAL A 79 -7.82 -4.77 -10.93
CA VAL A 79 -6.90 -5.43 -9.98
C VAL A 79 -6.27 -4.43 -9.02
N VAL A 80 -5.83 -3.26 -9.50
CA VAL A 80 -5.30 -2.19 -8.63
C VAL A 80 -6.37 -1.68 -7.67
N GLU A 81 -7.60 -1.49 -8.14
CA GLU A 81 -8.73 -1.08 -7.30
C GLU A 81 -9.03 -2.09 -6.18
N GLU A 82 -9.03 -3.38 -6.48
CA GLU A 82 -9.20 -4.44 -5.48
C GLU A 82 -8.12 -4.40 -4.39
N VAL A 83 -6.87 -4.20 -4.78
CA VAL A 83 -5.75 -4.10 -3.82
C VAL A 83 -5.87 -2.83 -2.97
N ASP A 84 -6.21 -1.70 -3.57
CA ASP A 84 -6.38 -0.44 -2.84
C ASP A 84 -7.58 -0.51 -1.88
N ALA A 85 -8.70 -1.11 -2.31
CA ALA A 85 -9.85 -1.34 -1.44
C ALA A 85 -9.49 -2.19 -0.22
N ALA A 86 -8.71 -3.26 -0.42
CA ALA A 86 -8.23 -4.11 0.68
C ALA A 86 -7.32 -3.36 1.66
N ARG A 87 -6.45 -2.47 1.17
CA ARG A 87 -5.60 -1.61 2.00
C ARG A 87 -6.41 -0.64 2.84
N LEU A 88 -7.35 0.07 2.21
CA LEU A 88 -8.22 1.04 2.88
C LEU A 88 -9.08 0.37 3.95
N GLU A 89 -9.63 -0.80 3.66
CA GLU A 89 -10.40 -1.59 4.61
C GLU A 89 -9.54 -2.08 5.78
N PHE A 90 -8.31 -2.51 5.51
CA PHE A 90 -7.36 -2.87 6.56
C PHE A 90 -7.08 -1.71 7.52
N GLY A 91 -6.76 -0.54 6.97
CA GLY A 91 -6.52 0.67 7.76
C GLY A 91 -7.75 1.11 8.55
N ARG A 92 -8.93 1.09 7.92
CA ARG A 92 -10.20 1.41 8.58
C ARG A 92 -10.44 0.52 9.82
N LYS A 93 -10.33 -0.79 9.66
CA LYS A 93 -10.49 -1.75 10.77
C LYS A 93 -9.50 -1.51 11.90
N GLY A 94 -8.26 -1.18 11.57
CA GLY A 94 -7.25 -0.86 12.58
C GLY A 94 -7.61 0.38 13.41
N PHE A 95 -8.12 1.42 12.78
CA PHE A 95 -8.56 2.63 13.48
C PHE A 95 -9.87 2.41 14.26
N GLU A 96 -10.83 1.66 13.71
CA GLU A 96 -12.06 1.28 14.43
C GLU A 96 -11.77 0.45 15.68
N ALA A 97 -10.82 -0.49 15.62
CA ALA A 97 -10.39 -1.29 16.76
C ALA A 97 -9.84 -0.45 17.93
N ARG A 98 -9.40 0.79 17.63
CA ARG A 98 -8.98 1.79 18.61
C ARG A 98 -10.11 2.69 19.10
N GLY A 99 -11.34 2.43 18.70
CA GLY A 99 -12.53 3.17 19.13
C GLY A 99 -12.87 4.40 18.28
N MET A 100 -12.23 4.58 17.12
CA MET A 100 -12.56 5.71 16.23
C MET A 100 -13.89 5.47 15.51
N PRO A 101 -14.73 6.51 15.36
CA PRO A 101 -15.96 6.41 14.58
C PRO A 101 -15.68 6.00 13.12
N PRO A 102 -16.62 5.33 12.42
CA PRO A 102 -16.40 4.80 11.07
C PRO A 102 -15.92 5.83 10.04
N LEU A 103 -16.46 7.04 10.06
CA LEU A 103 -16.03 8.11 9.14
C LEU A 103 -14.60 8.56 9.42
N GLU A 104 -14.25 8.74 10.69
CA GLU A 104 -12.88 9.12 11.08
C GLU A 104 -11.89 8.00 10.73
N ALA A 105 -12.23 6.74 11.05
CA ALA A 105 -11.40 5.59 10.73
C ALA A 105 -11.14 5.45 9.22
N SER A 106 -12.16 5.62 8.40
CA SER A 106 -12.05 5.62 6.93
C SER A 106 -11.19 6.78 6.44
N SER A 107 -11.39 7.97 6.99
CA SER A 107 -10.65 9.19 6.60
C SER A 107 -9.17 9.07 6.94
N ARG A 108 -8.85 8.55 8.13
CA ARG A 108 -7.46 8.31 8.54
C ARG A 108 -6.79 7.22 7.71
N SER A 109 -7.53 6.17 7.36
CA SER A 109 -7.03 5.11 6.45
C SER A 109 -6.67 5.70 5.07
N LEU A 110 -7.55 6.50 4.49
CA LEU A 110 -7.27 7.16 3.23
C LEU A 110 -6.07 8.12 3.34
N LEU A 111 -6.01 8.92 4.40
CA LEU A 111 -4.90 9.84 4.64
C LEU A 111 -3.56 9.10 4.79
N LEU A 112 -3.55 7.97 5.51
CA LEU A 112 -2.37 7.12 5.68
C LEU A 112 -1.81 6.68 4.32
N TYR A 113 -2.64 6.07 3.48
CA TYR A 113 -2.18 5.55 2.19
C TYR A 113 -1.87 6.68 1.19
N ALA A 114 -2.63 7.76 1.17
CA ALA A 114 -2.32 8.93 0.36
C ALA A 114 -0.95 9.54 0.75
N TYR A 115 -0.67 9.61 2.03
CA TYR A 115 0.62 10.10 2.53
C TYR A 115 1.79 9.19 2.10
N VAL A 116 1.70 7.88 2.34
CA VAL A 116 2.82 6.98 2.03
C VAL A 116 3.07 6.86 0.53
N PHE A 117 2.03 6.82 -0.29
CA PHE A 117 2.19 6.82 -1.76
C PHE A 117 2.66 8.17 -2.28
N GLY A 118 2.10 9.27 -1.79
CA GLY A 118 2.53 10.62 -2.17
C GLY A 118 4.00 10.86 -1.84
N LEU A 119 4.42 10.51 -0.64
CA LEU A 119 5.81 10.64 -0.20
C LEU A 119 6.77 9.82 -1.07
N SER A 120 6.38 8.61 -1.47
CA SER A 120 7.21 7.73 -2.29
C SER A 120 7.37 8.22 -3.74
N LEU A 121 6.47 9.08 -4.21
CA LEU A 121 6.55 9.71 -5.54
C LEU A 121 7.31 11.06 -5.53
N MET A 122 7.58 11.60 -4.35
CA MET A 122 8.25 12.89 -4.20
C MET A 122 9.77 12.75 -4.10
N SER A 123 10.49 13.72 -4.66
CA SER A 123 11.95 13.83 -4.54
C SER A 123 12.28 14.88 -3.47
N CYS A 124 12.35 14.46 -2.22
CA CYS A 124 12.49 15.36 -1.06
C CYS A 124 13.95 15.58 -0.62
N GLY A 125 14.96 15.05 -1.34
CA GLY A 125 16.36 15.09 -0.90
C GLY A 125 16.99 16.48 -0.74
N ARG A 126 16.33 17.53 -1.24
CA ARG A 126 16.76 18.93 -1.10
C ARG A 126 15.81 19.79 -0.29
N PHE A 127 14.76 19.17 0.29
CA PHE A 127 13.68 19.93 0.88
C PHE A 127 14.03 20.45 2.28
N ASP A 128 14.43 19.57 3.17
CA ASP A 128 14.74 19.94 4.54
C ASP A 128 15.69 18.91 5.20
N ALA A 129 16.56 19.40 6.08
CA ALA A 129 17.39 18.57 6.93
C ALA A 129 16.59 17.82 8.00
N ASP A 130 15.41 18.33 8.37
CA ASP A 130 14.56 17.80 9.43
C ASP A 130 13.45 16.86 8.92
N MET A 131 13.64 16.26 7.74
CA MET A 131 12.66 15.37 7.10
C MET A 131 12.18 14.26 8.04
N ASP A 132 13.04 13.68 8.85
CA ASP A 132 12.67 12.61 9.78
C ASP A 132 11.77 13.11 10.91
N GLU A 133 11.97 14.33 11.37
CA GLU A 133 11.11 14.98 12.37
C GLU A 133 9.74 15.30 11.78
N MET A 134 9.68 15.82 10.56
CA MET A 134 8.42 16.06 9.84
C MET A 134 7.64 14.76 9.62
N LYS A 135 8.30 13.69 9.22
CA LYS A 135 7.66 12.37 9.05
C LYS A 135 7.07 11.86 10.37
N ARG A 136 7.79 11.98 11.49
CA ARG A 136 7.28 11.60 12.82
C ARG A 136 6.07 12.43 13.21
N TRP A 137 6.12 13.74 13.00
CA TRP A 137 5.00 14.64 13.30
C TRP A 137 3.75 14.25 12.50
N ILE A 138 3.90 13.98 11.19
CA ILE A 138 2.80 13.55 10.32
C ILE A 138 2.26 12.19 10.76
N ALA A 139 3.14 11.23 11.03
CA ALA A 139 2.76 9.90 11.48
C ALA A 139 1.93 9.95 12.77
N ASP A 140 2.32 10.79 13.73
CA ASP A 140 1.55 11.00 14.97
C ASP A 140 0.16 11.57 14.70
N ARG A 141 0.01 12.48 13.74
CA ARG A 141 -1.29 13.08 13.38
C ARG A 141 -2.22 12.09 12.66
N ILE A 142 -1.65 11.17 11.90
CA ILE A 142 -2.44 10.11 11.25
C ILE A 142 -2.82 9.02 12.25
N ALA A 143 -1.88 8.61 13.12
CA ALA A 143 -2.03 7.45 13.98
C ALA A 143 -2.80 7.75 15.28
N ARG A 144 -2.75 8.96 15.80
CA ARG A 144 -3.37 9.39 17.08
C ARG A 144 -4.55 10.31 16.87
#